data_f5e425e7a2419c0a167e6b918c34f18f
#
_entry.id   f5e425e7a2419c0a167e6b918c34f18f
#
_cell.length_a   1.000
_cell.length_b   1.000
_cell.length_c   1.000
_cell.angle_alpha   90.00
_cell.angle_beta   90.00
_cell.angle_gamma   90.00
#
_symmetry.space_group_name_H-M   'P 1'
#
loop_
_entity.id
_entity.type
_entity.pdbx_description
1 polymer ?
#
loop_
_entity_poly.entity_id
_entity_poly.type
_entity_poly.pdbx_seq_one_letter_code
_entity_poly.pdbx_strand_id
1 'polypeptide(L)'
;MARAVKVGNLRFPLDRRYYVRKGAHVWVRLERGGLVKVGMDSFLTENAGHLNYISIDAKGEVRQGRSLGNFESAKFVSKLYSPVSGKVVAVNPAVVKDPRRINKDPYNCWIVALKPGNLEKDLLSPDLLGDEKKIRRWMEEEMARADDED
;
A
#
# COMPACT_ATOMS: atom_id res chain seq x y z
N MET A 1 -16.16 12.33 -5.69
CA MET A 1 -14.75 12.28 -5.29
C MET A 1 -14.61 11.71 -3.89
N ALA A 2 -13.65 10.84 -3.71
CA ALA A 2 -13.40 10.27 -2.39
C ALA A 2 -12.89 11.35 -1.43
N ARG A 3 -13.36 11.29 -0.17
CA ARG A 3 -12.79 12.10 0.90
C ARG A 3 -11.36 11.66 1.15
N ALA A 4 -10.55 12.55 1.66
CA ALA A 4 -9.15 12.28 1.96
C ALA A 4 -8.69 13.01 3.21
N VAL A 5 -7.70 12.41 3.88
CA VAL A 5 -6.95 13.08 4.95
C VAL A 5 -5.74 13.74 4.30
N LYS A 6 -5.48 14.99 4.65
CA LYS A 6 -4.25 15.68 4.26
C LYS A 6 -3.32 15.76 5.46
N VAL A 7 -2.07 15.38 5.27
CA VAL A 7 -1.03 15.49 6.27
C VAL A 7 0.17 16.13 5.57
N GLY A 8 0.49 17.37 5.93
CA GLY A 8 1.45 18.16 5.18
C GLY A 8 0.97 18.34 3.74
N ASN A 9 1.81 18.02 2.78
CA ASN A 9 1.48 18.06 1.36
C ASN A 9 0.93 16.75 0.81
N LEU A 10 0.83 15.73 1.67
CA LEU A 10 0.41 14.41 1.27
C LEU A 10 -1.09 14.20 1.48
N ARG A 11 -1.66 13.39 0.61
CA ARG A 11 -3.09 13.12 0.61
C ARG A 11 -3.31 11.60 0.74
N PHE A 12 -4.27 11.22 1.58
CA PHE A 12 -4.61 9.81 1.86
C PHE A 12 -6.11 9.61 1.68
N PRO A 13 -6.55 9.09 0.51
CA PRO A 13 -7.98 8.85 0.27
C PRO A 13 -8.60 7.92 1.31
N LEU A 14 -9.85 8.19 1.68
CA LEU A 14 -10.58 7.43 2.70
C LEU A 14 -11.48 6.33 2.12
N ASP A 15 -11.42 6.10 0.81
CA ASP A 15 -12.13 5.01 0.14
C ASP A 15 -11.38 3.68 0.22
N ARG A 16 -10.32 3.64 1.01
CA ARG A 16 -9.43 2.49 1.16
C ARG A 16 -8.84 2.47 2.56
N ARG A 17 -8.14 1.36 2.90
CA ARG A 17 -7.47 1.22 4.19
C ARG A 17 -5.96 1.14 3.99
N TYR A 18 -5.21 1.39 5.06
CA TYR A 18 -3.75 1.49 5.02
C TYR A 18 -3.13 0.51 6.01
N TYR A 19 -2.28 -0.37 5.50
CA TYR A 19 -1.56 -1.34 6.31
C TYR A 19 -0.25 -0.72 6.76
N VAL A 20 -0.03 -0.71 8.09
CA VAL A 20 1.05 0.09 8.69
C VAL A 20 2.09 -0.72 9.43
N ARG A 21 1.91 -2.04 9.53
CA ARG A 21 2.86 -2.87 10.25
C ARG A 21 4.20 -2.94 9.54
N LYS A 22 5.29 -2.96 10.32
CA LYS A 22 6.68 -3.05 9.82
C LYS A 22 7.07 -1.92 8.86
N GLY A 23 6.44 -0.76 9.02
CA GLY A 23 6.71 0.36 8.12
C GLY A 23 6.12 0.20 6.73
N ALA A 24 5.21 -0.72 6.56
CA ALA A 24 4.48 -0.86 5.31
C ALA A 24 3.60 0.36 5.07
N HIS A 25 3.56 0.81 3.85
CA HIS A 25 2.75 1.92 3.40
C HIS A 25 1.93 1.45 2.21
N VAL A 26 1.08 0.45 2.49
CA VAL A 26 0.32 -0.26 1.47
C VAL A 26 -1.15 0.01 1.68
N TRP A 27 -1.83 0.44 0.64
CA TRP A 27 -3.28 0.59 0.71
C TRP A 27 -3.98 -0.62 0.11
N VAL A 28 -5.20 -0.88 0.59
CA VAL A 28 -6.09 -1.91 0.03
C VAL A 28 -7.47 -1.30 -0.15
N ARG A 29 -8.04 -1.54 -1.31
CA ARG A 29 -9.36 -1.04 -1.68
C ARG A 29 -10.23 -2.19 -2.16
N LEU A 30 -11.44 -2.29 -1.58
CA LEU A 30 -12.43 -3.27 -2.03
C LEU A 30 -13.01 -2.82 -3.37
N GLU A 31 -13.02 -3.71 -4.34
CA GLU A 31 -13.57 -3.46 -5.64
C GLU A 31 -14.93 -4.13 -5.80
N ARG A 32 -15.66 -3.72 -6.81
CA ARG A 32 -16.89 -4.37 -7.20
C ARG A 32 -16.59 -5.83 -7.54
N GLY A 33 -17.46 -6.76 -7.08
CA GLY A 33 -17.24 -8.18 -7.33
C GLY A 33 -16.43 -8.89 -6.26
N GLY A 34 -15.99 -8.17 -5.22
CA GLY A 34 -15.36 -8.78 -4.06
C GLY A 34 -13.85 -8.92 -4.11
N LEU A 35 -13.21 -8.59 -5.22
CA LEU A 35 -11.75 -8.54 -5.26
C LEU A 35 -11.25 -7.30 -4.56
N VAL A 36 -9.99 -7.31 -4.13
CA VAL A 36 -9.33 -6.12 -3.58
C VAL A 36 -8.14 -5.75 -4.45
N LYS A 37 -7.88 -4.46 -4.55
CA LYS A 37 -6.67 -3.94 -5.18
C LYS A 37 -5.74 -3.40 -4.12
N VAL A 38 -4.45 -3.54 -4.36
CA VAL A 38 -3.37 -3.19 -3.44
C VAL A 38 -2.39 -2.28 -4.13
N GLY A 39 -1.96 -1.23 -3.45
CA GLY A 39 -0.97 -0.30 -3.97
C GLY A 39 -0.19 0.37 -2.86
N MET A 40 0.65 1.33 -3.21
CA MET A 40 1.48 2.08 -2.27
C MET A 40 0.88 3.44 -2.00
N ASP A 41 1.08 3.97 -0.78
CA ASP A 41 0.58 5.29 -0.45
C ASP A 41 1.56 6.40 -0.85
N SER A 42 1.13 7.66 -0.73
CA SER A 42 1.93 8.81 -1.12
C SER A 42 3.13 9.06 -0.23
N PHE A 43 3.07 8.63 1.04
CA PHE A 43 4.24 8.75 1.92
C PHE A 43 5.39 7.88 1.40
N LEU A 44 5.09 6.63 1.04
CA LEU A 44 6.11 5.72 0.52
C LEU A 44 6.70 6.25 -0.78
N THR A 45 5.87 6.65 -1.74
CA THR A 45 6.35 7.11 -3.04
C THR A 45 7.17 8.39 -2.92
N GLU A 46 6.80 9.28 -2.00
CA GLU A 46 7.53 10.53 -1.80
C GLU A 46 8.91 10.29 -1.16
N ASN A 47 8.97 9.38 -0.18
CA ASN A 47 10.22 9.14 0.57
C ASN A 47 11.16 8.14 -0.09
N ALA A 48 10.64 7.23 -0.90
CA ALA A 48 11.47 6.23 -1.58
C ALA A 48 12.21 6.79 -2.79
N GLY A 49 11.74 7.88 -3.35
CA GLY A 49 12.22 8.37 -4.63
C GLY A 49 11.68 7.51 -5.77
N HIS A 50 12.28 7.62 -6.95
CA HIS A 50 11.81 6.88 -8.13
C HIS A 50 11.85 5.38 -7.90
N LEU A 51 10.72 4.71 -8.16
CA LEU A 51 10.66 3.26 -8.15
C LEU A 51 11.25 2.75 -9.46
N ASN A 52 12.27 1.90 -9.35
CA ASN A 52 13.01 1.41 -10.50
C ASN A 52 12.66 -0.03 -10.87
N TYR A 53 12.18 -0.80 -9.90
CA TYR A 53 11.88 -2.19 -10.11
C TYR A 53 10.82 -2.66 -9.12
N ILE A 54 9.92 -3.50 -9.60
CA ILE A 54 8.93 -4.17 -8.76
C ILE A 54 8.76 -5.59 -9.26
N SER A 55 8.71 -6.54 -8.32
CA SER A 55 8.54 -7.96 -8.63
C SER A 55 7.53 -8.55 -7.67
N ILE A 56 6.51 -9.19 -8.21
CA ILE A 56 5.52 -9.93 -7.43
C ILE A 56 5.79 -11.42 -7.65
N ASP A 57 6.26 -12.07 -6.59
CA ASP A 57 6.65 -13.47 -6.67
C ASP A 57 5.75 -14.41 -5.84
N ALA A 58 4.79 -13.86 -5.10
CA ALA A 58 3.85 -14.67 -4.33
C ALA A 58 2.97 -15.51 -5.26
N LYS A 59 2.87 -16.80 -4.94
CA LYS A 59 2.02 -17.75 -5.65
C LYS A 59 1.03 -18.37 -4.68
N GLY A 60 -0.21 -18.55 -5.15
CA GLY A 60 -1.24 -19.11 -4.29
C GLY A 60 -1.69 -18.13 -3.24
N GLU A 61 -1.98 -18.62 -2.05
CA GLU A 61 -2.51 -17.82 -0.96
C GLU A 61 -1.41 -17.14 -0.15
N VAL A 62 -1.65 -15.89 0.23
CA VAL A 62 -0.77 -15.09 1.06
C VAL A 62 -1.56 -14.67 2.29
N ARG A 63 -0.93 -14.72 3.46
CA ARG A 63 -1.53 -14.23 4.71
C ARG A 63 -1.27 -12.75 4.89
N GLN A 64 -2.18 -12.07 5.59
CA GLN A 64 -1.99 -10.68 5.98
C GLN A 64 -0.62 -10.49 6.62
N GLY A 65 0.13 -9.48 6.16
CA GLY A 65 1.46 -9.16 6.67
C GLY A 65 2.61 -9.93 6.05
N ARG A 66 2.34 -10.89 5.18
CA ARG A 66 3.39 -11.62 4.47
C ARG A 66 3.76 -10.92 3.18
N SER A 67 4.92 -11.27 2.64
CA SER A 67 5.44 -10.63 1.43
C SER A 67 4.69 -11.07 0.18
N LEU A 68 4.32 -10.09 -0.63
CA LEU A 68 3.83 -10.30 -2.00
C LEU A 68 4.98 -10.28 -3.01
N GLY A 69 6.07 -9.62 -2.67
CA GLY A 69 7.21 -9.45 -3.55
C GLY A 69 8.13 -8.35 -3.02
N ASN A 70 8.90 -7.77 -3.94
CA ASN A 70 9.91 -6.79 -3.59
C ASN A 70 9.82 -5.58 -4.52
N PHE A 71 10.32 -4.45 -4.04
CA PHE A 71 10.52 -3.30 -4.90
C PHE A 71 11.87 -2.64 -4.62
N GLU A 72 12.42 -1.98 -5.63
CA GLU A 72 13.65 -1.21 -5.52
C GLU A 72 13.37 0.22 -5.91
N SER A 73 13.88 1.14 -5.11
CA SER A 73 13.78 2.57 -5.38
C SER A 73 15.18 3.18 -5.42
N ALA A 74 15.22 4.49 -5.65
CA ALA A 74 16.50 5.22 -5.64
C ALA A 74 17.21 5.13 -4.28
N LYS A 75 16.47 4.90 -3.19
CA LYS A 75 17.03 4.94 -1.83
C LYS A 75 17.20 3.57 -1.18
N PHE A 76 16.32 2.59 -1.48
CA PHE A 76 16.38 1.30 -0.79
C PHE A 76 15.67 0.19 -1.57
N VAL A 77 15.90 -1.04 -1.09
CA VAL A 77 15.19 -2.25 -1.52
C VAL A 77 14.32 -2.68 -0.35
N SER A 78 13.07 -3.03 -0.62
CA SER A 78 12.15 -3.44 0.43
C SER A 78 11.15 -4.48 -0.07
N LYS A 79 10.47 -5.12 0.89
CA LYS A 79 9.38 -6.05 0.60
C LYS A 79 8.07 -5.29 0.49
N LEU A 80 7.18 -5.80 -0.35
CA LEU A 80 5.81 -5.34 -0.45
C LEU A 80 4.95 -6.31 0.36
N TYR A 81 4.41 -5.86 1.48
CA TYR A 81 3.62 -6.71 2.38
C TYR A 81 2.14 -6.69 2.00
N SER A 82 1.50 -7.86 2.10
CA SER A 82 0.08 -7.96 1.80
C SER A 82 -0.77 -7.37 2.94
N PRO A 83 -1.67 -6.45 2.65
CA PRO A 83 -2.53 -5.86 3.68
C PRO A 83 -3.66 -6.77 4.15
N VAL A 84 -3.97 -7.80 3.36
CA VAL A 84 -5.02 -8.77 3.69
C VAL A 84 -4.59 -10.15 3.22
N SER A 85 -5.23 -11.18 3.77
CA SER A 85 -5.03 -12.55 3.32
C SER A 85 -5.81 -12.79 2.03
N GLY A 86 -5.23 -13.51 1.09
CA GLY A 86 -5.92 -13.82 -0.15
C GLY A 86 -5.02 -14.44 -1.18
N LYS A 87 -5.59 -14.70 -2.34
CA LYS A 87 -4.88 -15.28 -3.48
C LYS A 87 -4.62 -14.21 -4.52
N VAL A 88 -3.38 -14.11 -4.99
CA VAL A 88 -3.03 -13.20 -6.08
C VAL A 88 -3.73 -13.67 -7.35
N VAL A 89 -4.58 -12.83 -7.91
CA VAL A 89 -5.32 -13.15 -9.15
C VAL A 89 -4.87 -12.30 -10.33
N ALA A 90 -4.21 -11.18 -10.08
CA ALA A 90 -3.67 -10.34 -11.14
C ALA A 90 -2.54 -9.47 -10.63
N VAL A 91 -1.58 -9.20 -11.49
CA VAL A 91 -0.51 -8.23 -11.28
C VAL A 91 -0.65 -7.19 -12.39
N ASN A 92 -0.58 -5.92 -12.03
CA ASN A 92 -0.74 -4.84 -13.02
C ASN A 92 0.49 -4.77 -13.92
N PRO A 93 0.38 -5.16 -15.19
CA PRO A 93 1.54 -5.19 -16.08
C PRO A 93 2.12 -3.81 -16.35
N ALA A 94 1.29 -2.77 -16.29
CA ALA A 94 1.75 -1.40 -16.54
C ALA A 94 2.75 -0.93 -15.49
N VAL A 95 2.55 -1.30 -14.20
CA VAL A 95 3.47 -0.89 -13.14
C VAL A 95 4.71 -1.76 -13.08
N VAL A 96 4.63 -3.02 -13.47
CA VAL A 96 5.81 -3.89 -13.59
C VAL A 96 6.72 -3.38 -14.70
N LYS A 97 6.13 -2.97 -15.82
CA LYS A 97 6.87 -2.44 -16.95
C LYS A 97 7.46 -1.05 -16.66
N ASP A 98 6.71 -0.21 -15.95
CA ASP A 98 7.11 1.15 -15.63
C ASP A 98 6.72 1.48 -14.19
N PRO A 99 7.56 1.10 -13.20
CA PRO A 99 7.26 1.34 -11.78
C PRO A 99 7.11 2.81 -11.40
N ARG A 100 7.66 3.71 -12.18
CA ARG A 100 7.55 5.16 -11.92
C ARG A 100 6.13 5.69 -12.05
N ARG A 101 5.24 4.92 -12.67
CA ARG A 101 3.81 5.24 -12.71
C ARG A 101 3.24 5.34 -11.29
N ILE A 102 3.75 4.52 -10.37
CA ILE A 102 3.33 4.53 -8.97
C ILE A 102 3.71 5.86 -8.32
N ASN A 103 4.90 6.37 -8.59
CA ASN A 103 5.34 7.68 -8.08
C ASN A 103 4.43 8.80 -8.57
N LYS A 104 3.98 8.74 -9.80
CA LYS A 104 3.15 9.79 -10.40
C LYS A 104 1.73 9.80 -9.87
N ASP A 105 1.17 8.61 -9.61
CA ASP A 105 -0.23 8.49 -9.24
C ASP A 105 -0.46 7.25 -8.37
N PRO A 106 0.00 7.29 -7.11
CA PRO A 106 0.00 6.10 -6.24
C PRO A 106 -1.39 5.53 -5.98
N TYR A 107 -2.42 6.36 -5.97
CA TYR A 107 -3.75 5.89 -5.60
C TYR A 107 -4.57 5.36 -6.77
N ASN A 108 -4.16 5.61 -8.01
CA ASN A 108 -4.76 5.03 -9.20
C ASN A 108 -3.90 3.94 -9.84
N CYS A 109 -2.69 3.72 -9.30
CA CYS A 109 -1.78 2.66 -9.78
C CYS A 109 -1.82 1.49 -8.81
N TRP A 110 -2.76 0.58 -9.01
CA TRP A 110 -2.76 -0.66 -8.25
C TRP A 110 -1.62 -1.56 -8.73
N ILE A 111 -1.10 -2.38 -7.81
CA ILE A 111 0.03 -3.28 -8.09
C ILE A 111 -0.46 -4.71 -8.27
N VAL A 112 -1.24 -5.21 -7.32
CA VAL A 112 -1.83 -6.55 -7.40
C VAL A 112 -3.31 -6.49 -7.08
N ALA A 113 -4.04 -7.48 -7.61
CA ALA A 113 -5.41 -7.75 -7.22
C ALA A 113 -5.44 -9.10 -6.50
N LEU A 114 -6.17 -9.16 -5.40
CA LEU A 114 -6.29 -10.36 -4.59
C LEU A 114 -7.75 -10.76 -4.47
N LYS A 115 -7.97 -12.09 -4.43
CA LYS A 115 -9.24 -12.64 -3.99
C LYS A 115 -9.11 -12.86 -2.48
N PRO A 116 -9.80 -12.05 -1.63
CA PRO A 116 -9.62 -12.17 -0.19
C PRO A 116 -10.13 -13.51 0.33
N GLY A 117 -9.40 -14.06 1.32
CA GLY A 117 -9.75 -15.32 1.94
C GLY A 117 -10.45 -15.16 3.28
N ASN A 118 -10.23 -14.02 3.97
CA ASN A 118 -10.77 -13.79 5.29
C ASN A 118 -10.86 -12.30 5.58
N LEU A 119 -11.55 -11.58 4.71
CA LEU A 119 -11.58 -10.12 4.73
C LEU A 119 -12.14 -9.55 6.04
N GLU A 120 -13.23 -10.11 6.55
CA GLU A 120 -13.84 -9.62 7.80
C GLU A 120 -12.84 -9.65 8.95
N LYS A 121 -12.10 -10.73 9.09
CA LYS A 121 -11.10 -10.88 10.14
C LYS A 121 -9.95 -9.90 9.92
N ASP A 122 -9.46 -9.80 8.70
CA ASP A 122 -8.32 -8.94 8.37
C ASP A 122 -8.65 -7.46 8.60
N LEU A 123 -9.89 -7.05 8.34
CA LEU A 123 -10.32 -5.67 8.57
C LEU A 123 -10.37 -5.29 10.05
N LEU A 124 -10.38 -6.29 10.95
CA LEU A 124 -10.34 -6.05 12.40
C LEU A 124 -8.93 -5.83 12.92
N SER A 125 -7.91 -6.06 12.11
CA SER A 125 -6.51 -5.86 12.54
C SER A 125 -6.27 -4.40 12.91
N PRO A 126 -5.63 -4.13 14.06
CA PRO A 126 -5.25 -2.76 14.43
C PRO A 126 -4.19 -2.17 13.51
N ASP A 127 -3.53 -3.01 12.71
CA ASP A 127 -2.52 -2.57 11.75
C ASP A 127 -3.10 -2.15 10.41
N LEU A 128 -4.41 -2.33 10.21
CA LEU A 128 -5.09 -1.96 8.98
C LEU A 128 -6.03 -0.78 9.26
N LEU A 129 -5.54 0.42 8.99
CA LEU A 129 -6.20 1.68 9.37
C LEU A 129 -7.25 2.10 8.36
N GLY A 130 -8.49 2.34 8.83
CA GLY A 130 -9.57 2.87 8.01
C GLY A 130 -10.19 4.13 8.58
N ASP A 131 -9.84 4.48 9.81
CA ASP A 131 -10.38 5.65 10.50
C ASP A 131 -9.53 6.90 10.23
N GLU A 132 -10.20 7.99 9.89
CA GLU A 132 -9.55 9.27 9.56
C GLU A 132 -8.56 9.73 10.63
N LYS A 133 -8.97 9.68 11.90
CA LYS A 133 -8.12 10.14 13.01
C LYS A 133 -6.88 9.28 13.18
N LYS A 134 -7.04 7.96 13.04
CA LYS A 134 -5.92 7.03 13.17
C LYS A 134 -4.94 7.17 12.00
N ILE A 135 -5.46 7.35 10.79
CA ILE A 135 -4.63 7.58 9.61
C ILE A 135 -3.84 8.87 9.77
N ARG A 136 -4.49 9.96 10.16
CA ARG A 136 -3.83 11.24 10.38
C ARG A 136 -2.72 11.13 11.42
N ARG A 137 -3.03 10.55 12.57
CA ARG A 137 -2.07 10.40 13.66
C ARG A 137 -0.85 9.59 13.24
N TRP A 138 -1.08 8.46 12.61
CA TRP A 138 0.01 7.60 12.15
C TRP A 138 0.88 8.30 11.12
N MET A 139 0.27 8.97 10.14
CA MET A 139 1.04 9.67 9.11
C MET A 139 1.82 10.85 9.66
N GLU A 140 1.26 11.58 10.63
CA GLU A 140 1.97 12.66 11.30
C GLU A 140 3.21 12.12 12.04
N GLU A 141 3.08 10.99 12.72
CA GLU A 141 4.20 10.33 13.41
C GLU A 141 5.27 9.87 12.41
N GLU A 142 4.86 9.30 11.29
CA GLU A 142 5.80 8.84 10.25
C GLU A 142 6.54 10.00 9.60
N MET A 143 5.85 11.10 9.32
CA MET A 143 6.48 12.29 8.75
C MET A 143 7.47 12.93 9.71
N ALA A 144 7.13 12.99 11.00
CA ALA A 144 8.05 13.50 12.02
C ALA A 144 9.29 12.64 12.14
N ARG A 145 9.14 11.32 12.06
CA ARG A 145 10.27 10.39 12.10
C ARG A 145 11.17 10.54 10.89
N ALA A 146 10.60 10.71 9.70
CA ALA A 146 11.36 10.90 8.47
C ALA A 146 12.17 12.19 8.52
N ASP A 147 11.60 13.27 9.08
CA ASP A 147 12.31 14.54 9.23
C ASP A 147 13.48 14.41 10.20
N ASP A 148 13.32 13.64 11.29
CA ASP A 148 14.37 13.42 12.28
C ASP A 148 15.55 12.61 11.74
N GLU A 149 15.33 11.79 10.72
CA GLU A 149 16.37 10.96 10.11
C GLU A 149 17.22 11.74 9.10
N ASP A 150 16.78 12.90 8.69
CA ASP A 150 17.52 13.78 7.79
C ASP A 150 18.48 14.70 8.62
#